data_f0933e1e298a873d3456157d4cc166d3
#
_entry.id   f0933e1e298a873d3456157d4cc166d3
#
_cell.length_a   1.000
_cell.length_b   1.000
_cell.length_c   1.000
_cell.angle_alpha   90.00
_cell.angle_beta   90.00
_cell.angle_gamma   90.00
#
_symmetry.space_group_name_H-M   'P 1'
#
loop_
_entity.id
_entity.type
_entity.pdbx_description
1 polymer ?
#
loop_
_entity_poly.entity_id
_entity_poly.type
_entity_poly.pdbx_seq_one_letter_code
_entity_poly.pdbx_strand_id
1 'polypeptide(L)'
;MKTLMTSAAAILMTAGVLASCSAGKANATVNDAATAAIGAIATPKTLNLKDFNAIDNASVITVVYTEGSKYSVRVEERGEVPSIITKEGRTLNVKRAEGDSEKKTDTYLYITAPEIASINNTGVMKLEAAAMKSSDFSLENRGVFTLTAKDMAFTGFNLDNAGVLNSETEIKADKVELTNNGVMKGSSNVKGGDLTLSNNGVGNLDITFKGNDMKLTCGGTGSINADVDCKSVEASNNGPCGITIKGRADVHKIQSNKWVGKIDVSNLGK
;
A
#
# COMPACT_ATOMS: atom_id res chain seq x y z
N MET A 1 30.45 1.34 -29.07
CA MET A 1 29.18 1.08 -29.79
C MET A 1 28.62 -0.25 -29.29
N LYS A 2 27.61 -0.21 -28.43
CA LYS A 2 26.63 -1.29 -28.19
C LYS A 2 25.45 -0.63 -27.50
N THR A 3 24.39 -0.54 -28.24
CA THR A 3 23.09 0.08 -27.92
C THR A 3 22.36 -0.81 -26.92
N LEU A 4 21.95 -0.29 -25.78
CA LEU A 4 20.97 -0.94 -24.91
C LEU A 4 19.58 -0.48 -25.29
N MET A 5 18.78 -1.41 -25.77
CA MET A 5 17.34 -1.25 -26.00
C MET A 5 16.59 -1.35 -24.68
N THR A 6 15.87 -0.30 -24.34
CA THR A 6 14.80 -0.30 -23.34
C THR A 6 13.56 -0.94 -23.95
N SER A 7 13.09 -2.05 -23.38
CA SER A 7 11.82 -2.68 -23.77
C SER A 7 10.74 -2.28 -22.80
N ALA A 8 9.85 -1.40 -23.25
CA ALA A 8 8.56 -1.15 -22.62
C ALA A 8 7.59 -2.25 -23.09
N ALA A 9 7.13 -3.09 -22.17
CA ALA A 9 6.11 -4.09 -22.47
C ALA A 9 4.72 -3.47 -22.35
N ALA A 10 4.15 -3.07 -23.49
CA ALA A 10 2.74 -2.75 -23.60
C ALA A 10 1.96 -4.06 -23.79
N ILE A 11 1.11 -4.43 -22.84
CA ILE A 11 0.18 -5.53 -23.01
C ILE A 11 -1.05 -4.99 -23.74
N LEU A 12 -1.11 -5.28 -25.04
CA LEU A 12 -2.27 -5.03 -25.90
C LEU A 12 -3.10 -6.32 -25.95
N MET A 13 -4.25 -6.36 -25.30
CA MET A 13 -5.22 -7.41 -25.53
C MET A 13 -6.13 -7.01 -26.69
N THR A 14 -5.90 -7.64 -27.83
CA THR A 14 -6.81 -7.59 -28.99
C THR A 14 -7.86 -8.70 -28.85
N ALA A 15 -9.12 -8.30 -28.72
CA ALA A 15 -10.26 -9.19 -28.90
C ALA A 15 -10.51 -9.39 -30.39
N GLY A 16 -10.19 -10.56 -30.89
CA GLY A 16 -10.54 -10.99 -32.24
C GLY A 16 -11.93 -11.60 -32.28
N VAL A 17 -12.85 -10.95 -32.96
CA VAL A 17 -14.14 -11.52 -33.37
C VAL A 17 -13.96 -12.21 -34.71
N LEU A 18 -14.13 -13.51 -34.78
CA LEU A 18 -14.30 -14.23 -36.04
C LEU A 18 -15.71 -14.81 -36.10
N ALA A 19 -16.53 -14.22 -36.96
CA ALA A 19 -17.78 -14.80 -37.40
C ALA A 19 -17.52 -15.60 -38.67
N SER A 20 -17.91 -16.85 -38.71
CA SER A 20 -18.20 -17.55 -39.98
C SER A 20 -19.36 -18.54 -39.80
N CYS A 21 -20.34 -18.36 -40.67
CA CYS A 21 -21.51 -19.22 -40.84
C CYS A 21 -21.16 -20.62 -41.33
N SER A 22 -21.90 -21.64 -40.86
CA SER A 22 -22.67 -22.51 -41.80
C SER A 22 -23.54 -23.53 -41.04
N ALA A 23 -24.62 -23.89 -41.66
CA ALA A 23 -25.77 -24.61 -41.16
C ALA A 23 -25.50 -26.08 -40.81
N GLY A 24 -26.23 -26.59 -39.79
CA GLY A 24 -26.34 -28.02 -39.48
C GLY A 24 -27.25 -28.22 -38.28
N LYS A 25 -28.47 -28.70 -38.51
CA LYS A 25 -29.42 -29.09 -37.46
C LYS A 25 -28.90 -30.27 -36.65
N ALA A 26 -28.82 -30.12 -35.33
CA ALA A 26 -28.89 -31.23 -34.39
C ALA A 26 -29.47 -30.72 -33.07
N ASN A 27 -30.60 -31.26 -32.67
CA ASN A 27 -31.18 -31.09 -31.34
C ASN A 27 -30.23 -31.67 -30.30
N ALA A 28 -29.77 -30.80 -29.41
CA ALA A 28 -29.23 -31.20 -28.12
C ALA A 28 -29.68 -30.16 -27.10
N THR A 29 -30.57 -30.54 -26.21
CA THR A 29 -30.89 -29.85 -24.98
C THR A 29 -29.62 -29.84 -24.11
N VAL A 30 -28.88 -28.76 -24.17
CA VAL A 30 -27.79 -28.48 -23.23
C VAL A 30 -28.33 -27.53 -22.18
N ASN A 31 -28.27 -27.98 -20.93
CA ASN A 31 -28.70 -27.26 -19.75
C ASN A 31 -28.10 -25.82 -19.71
N ASP A 32 -28.97 -24.83 -19.87
CA ASP A 32 -28.72 -23.43 -19.58
C ASP A 32 -28.63 -23.23 -18.07
N ALA A 33 -27.53 -23.64 -17.46
CA ALA A 33 -27.29 -23.41 -16.03
C ALA A 33 -25.86 -22.99 -15.69
N ALA A 34 -25.05 -22.59 -16.66
CA ALA A 34 -23.65 -22.22 -16.41
C ALA A 34 -23.22 -20.84 -16.94
N THR A 35 -24.16 -19.96 -17.30
CA THR A 35 -23.83 -18.64 -17.85
C THR A 35 -24.32 -17.46 -16.93
N ALA A 36 -24.51 -17.73 -15.66
CA ALA A 36 -24.97 -16.73 -14.73
C ALA A 36 -23.96 -16.57 -13.59
N ALA A 37 -22.88 -15.83 -13.78
CA ALA A 37 -22.16 -15.07 -12.75
C ALA A 37 -20.86 -14.43 -13.27
N ILE A 38 -20.83 -13.88 -14.47
CA ILE A 38 -19.90 -12.79 -14.75
C ILE A 38 -20.67 -11.54 -14.32
N GLY A 39 -20.40 -11.07 -13.09
CA GLY A 39 -21.00 -9.84 -12.58
C GLY A 39 -20.85 -8.74 -13.63
N ALA A 40 -21.94 -8.07 -13.97
CA ALA A 40 -21.97 -7.04 -14.99
C ALA A 40 -20.86 -6.02 -14.66
N ILE A 41 -19.87 -5.89 -15.53
CA ILE A 41 -18.87 -4.84 -15.44
C ILE A 41 -19.63 -3.56 -15.72
N ALA A 42 -19.83 -2.74 -14.70
CA ALA A 42 -20.45 -1.44 -14.88
C ALA A 42 -19.55 -0.59 -15.80
N THR A 43 -20.18 0.16 -16.70
CA THR A 43 -19.44 1.07 -17.58
C THR A 43 -18.60 2.03 -16.74
N PRO A 44 -17.28 2.16 -17.00
CA PRO A 44 -16.43 3.07 -16.24
C PRO A 44 -17.00 4.49 -16.21
N LYS A 45 -17.08 5.09 -15.02
CA LYS A 45 -17.62 6.43 -14.83
C LYS A 45 -16.51 7.39 -14.46
N THR A 46 -16.40 8.50 -15.18
CA THR A 46 -15.49 9.60 -14.80
C THR A 46 -16.22 10.60 -13.93
N LEU A 47 -15.65 10.92 -12.77
CA LEU A 47 -16.16 11.91 -11.84
C LEU A 47 -15.41 13.24 -12.01
N ASN A 48 -16.14 14.34 -12.06
CA ASN A 48 -15.53 15.68 -12.16
C ASN A 48 -15.15 16.19 -10.76
N LEU A 49 -14.15 15.55 -10.14
CA LEU A 49 -13.63 15.91 -8.82
C LEU A 49 -12.22 16.46 -8.98
N LYS A 50 -11.96 17.61 -8.38
CA LYS A 50 -10.69 18.35 -8.49
C LYS A 50 -10.28 18.90 -7.12
N ASP A 51 -9.04 19.39 -7.01
CA ASP A 51 -8.53 20.10 -5.83
C ASP A 51 -8.65 19.29 -4.54
N PHE A 52 -8.30 18.00 -4.63
CA PHE A 52 -8.15 17.11 -3.49
C PHE A 52 -6.71 16.63 -3.37
N ASN A 53 -6.28 16.35 -2.16
CA ASN A 53 -5.01 15.69 -1.85
C ASN A 53 -5.11 14.74 -0.66
N ALA A 54 -6.33 14.37 -0.28
CA ALA A 54 -6.60 13.42 0.78
C ALA A 54 -7.65 12.39 0.35
N ILE A 55 -7.55 11.18 0.91
CA ILE A 55 -8.52 10.11 0.72
C ILE A 55 -8.99 9.61 2.08
N ASP A 56 -10.30 9.57 2.31
CA ASP A 56 -10.94 8.94 3.47
C ASP A 56 -11.78 7.75 2.98
N ASN A 57 -11.36 6.53 3.37
CA ASN A 57 -11.98 5.30 2.92
C ASN A 57 -12.69 4.54 4.04
N ALA A 58 -13.98 4.34 3.87
CA ALA A 58 -14.83 3.46 4.68
C ALA A 58 -15.53 2.38 3.82
N SER A 59 -14.96 2.02 2.67
CA SER A 59 -15.49 1.02 1.73
C SER A 59 -14.45 -0.06 1.43
N VAL A 60 -14.74 -0.93 0.46
CA VAL A 60 -13.80 -1.91 -0.10
C VAL A 60 -13.36 -1.42 -1.47
N ILE A 61 -12.11 -0.99 -1.59
CA ILE A 61 -11.63 -0.34 -2.81
C ILE A 61 -10.20 -0.75 -3.18
N THR A 62 -9.93 -0.70 -4.47
CA THR A 62 -8.57 -0.67 -5.02
C THR A 62 -8.32 0.69 -5.65
N VAL A 63 -7.31 1.39 -5.19
CA VAL A 63 -6.87 2.67 -5.76
C VAL A 63 -5.62 2.43 -6.59
N VAL A 64 -5.66 2.84 -7.85
CA VAL A 64 -4.50 2.96 -8.73
C VAL A 64 -4.20 4.43 -8.88
N TYR A 65 -3.13 4.88 -8.23
CA TYR A 65 -2.72 6.28 -8.24
C TYR A 65 -1.64 6.53 -9.28
N THR A 66 -1.82 7.62 -10.02
CA THR A 66 -0.84 8.15 -10.97
C THR A 66 -0.58 9.61 -10.65
N GLU A 67 0.67 9.98 -10.39
CA GLU A 67 1.06 11.38 -10.24
C GLU A 67 0.87 12.14 -11.57
N GLY A 68 0.23 13.29 -11.53
CA GLY A 68 0.03 14.11 -12.72
C GLY A 68 -0.58 15.47 -12.41
N SER A 69 -0.27 16.47 -13.24
CA SER A 69 -0.69 17.86 -13.03
C SER A 69 -2.20 18.11 -13.15
N LYS A 70 -2.94 17.18 -13.72
CA LYS A 70 -4.40 17.28 -13.91
C LYS A 70 -5.13 16.27 -13.02
N TYR A 71 -6.25 16.70 -12.47
CA TYR A 71 -7.13 15.81 -11.73
C TYR A 71 -7.98 14.94 -12.65
N SER A 72 -8.02 13.64 -12.35
CA SER A 72 -8.93 12.68 -12.98
C SER A 72 -9.31 11.62 -11.94
N VAL A 73 -10.59 11.33 -11.84
CA VAL A 73 -11.11 10.24 -11.00
C VAL A 73 -12.02 9.38 -11.87
N ARG A 74 -11.58 8.18 -12.20
CA ARG A 74 -12.35 7.18 -12.94
C ARG A 74 -12.69 6.03 -12.02
N VAL A 75 -13.95 5.61 -12.03
CA VAL A 75 -14.49 4.55 -11.18
C VAL A 75 -14.92 3.37 -12.04
N GLU A 76 -14.53 2.19 -11.65
CA GLU A 76 -15.04 0.93 -12.18
C GLU A 76 -15.58 0.11 -11.01
N GLU A 77 -16.80 -0.34 -11.12
CA GLU A 77 -17.48 -1.13 -10.08
C GLU A 77 -17.91 -2.48 -10.64
N ARG A 78 -17.69 -3.53 -9.87
CA ARG A 78 -18.10 -4.89 -10.19
C ARG A 78 -18.88 -5.43 -9.00
N GLY A 79 -20.19 -5.45 -9.11
CA GLY A 79 -21.06 -5.88 -8.04
C GLY A 79 -22.37 -5.08 -8.00
N GLU A 80 -23.16 -5.30 -6.96
CA GLU A 80 -24.52 -4.77 -6.88
C GLU A 80 -24.68 -3.55 -5.96
N VAL A 81 -23.75 -3.33 -5.01
CA VAL A 81 -23.82 -2.21 -4.07
C VAL A 81 -22.68 -1.25 -4.35
N PRO A 82 -22.94 -0.12 -5.03
CA PRO A 82 -21.89 0.82 -5.43
C PRO A 82 -21.23 1.51 -4.24
N SER A 83 -20.04 2.05 -4.46
CA SER A 83 -19.42 3.01 -3.54
C SER A 83 -19.94 4.42 -3.81
N ILE A 84 -20.19 5.16 -2.74
CA ILE A 84 -20.50 6.60 -2.80
C ILE A 84 -19.19 7.35 -2.70
N ILE A 85 -18.87 8.09 -3.75
CA ILE A 85 -17.63 8.88 -3.83
C ILE A 85 -18.01 10.35 -3.86
N THR A 86 -17.60 11.07 -2.84
CA THR A 86 -17.86 12.50 -2.68
C THR A 86 -16.55 13.24 -2.42
N LYS A 87 -16.57 14.54 -2.55
CA LYS A 87 -15.47 15.42 -2.17
C LYS A 87 -15.96 16.45 -1.16
N GLU A 88 -15.29 16.53 -0.03
CA GLU A 88 -15.51 17.53 1.01
C GLU A 88 -14.20 18.25 1.31
N GLY A 89 -14.16 19.57 1.11
CA GLY A 89 -12.92 20.32 1.18
C GLY A 89 -11.87 19.78 0.22
N ARG A 90 -10.74 19.27 0.71
CA ARG A 90 -9.67 18.63 -0.06
C ARG A 90 -9.65 17.11 0.05
N THR A 91 -10.69 16.50 0.59
CA THR A 91 -10.75 15.06 0.84
C THR A 91 -11.74 14.38 -0.10
N LEU A 92 -11.29 13.30 -0.76
CA LEU A 92 -12.15 12.32 -1.40
C LEU A 92 -12.66 11.35 -0.34
N ASN A 93 -13.97 11.36 -0.10
CA ASN A 93 -14.62 10.42 0.79
C ASN A 93 -15.18 9.26 -0.02
N VAL A 94 -14.84 8.04 0.37
CA VAL A 94 -15.32 6.81 -0.25
C VAL A 94 -16.06 6.00 0.80
N LYS A 95 -17.38 5.85 0.63
CA LYS A 95 -18.24 5.09 1.53
C LYS A 95 -19.00 4.03 0.75
N ARG A 96 -19.33 2.95 1.40
CA ARG A 96 -20.25 1.96 0.83
C ARG A 96 -21.68 2.55 0.83
N ALA A 97 -22.42 2.39 -0.25
CA ALA A 97 -23.84 2.72 -0.26
C ALA A 97 -24.60 1.81 0.73
N GLU A 98 -25.72 2.29 1.24
CA GLU A 98 -26.63 1.47 2.03
C GLU A 98 -27.19 0.34 1.16
N GLY A 99 -27.26 -0.85 1.72
CA GLY A 99 -27.71 -2.04 1.00
C GLY A 99 -27.39 -3.32 1.77
N ASP A 100 -27.62 -4.44 1.11
CA ASP A 100 -27.33 -5.76 1.66
C ASP A 100 -25.83 -5.93 1.94
N SER A 101 -25.50 -6.16 3.19
CA SER A 101 -24.11 -6.31 3.65
C SER A 101 -23.42 -7.56 3.10
N GLU A 102 -24.20 -8.57 2.66
CA GLU A 102 -23.67 -9.81 2.08
C GLU A 102 -23.25 -9.63 0.63
N LYS A 103 -23.78 -8.63 -0.07
CA LYS A 103 -23.45 -8.35 -1.47
C LYS A 103 -22.07 -7.70 -1.57
N LYS A 104 -21.18 -8.32 -2.32
CA LYS A 104 -19.84 -7.85 -2.56
C LYS A 104 -19.79 -6.95 -3.77
N THR A 105 -19.01 -5.89 -3.69
CA THR A 105 -18.67 -5.03 -4.81
C THR A 105 -17.18 -4.74 -4.78
N ASP A 106 -16.50 -4.96 -5.88
CA ASP A 106 -15.13 -4.54 -6.08
C ASP A 106 -15.13 -3.17 -6.75
N THR A 107 -14.68 -2.15 -6.03
CA THR A 107 -14.58 -0.79 -6.55
C THR A 107 -13.13 -0.46 -6.88
N TYR A 108 -12.86 -0.11 -8.13
CA TYR A 108 -11.57 0.35 -8.60
C TYR A 108 -11.63 1.86 -8.84
N LEU A 109 -10.73 2.59 -8.19
CA LEU A 109 -10.53 4.02 -8.38
C LEU A 109 -9.21 4.28 -9.07
N TYR A 110 -9.27 4.76 -10.30
CA TYR A 110 -8.09 5.26 -11.01
C TYR A 110 -8.01 6.77 -10.76
N ILE A 111 -7.03 7.17 -9.98
CA ILE A 111 -6.86 8.55 -9.56
C ILE A 111 -5.60 9.12 -10.20
N THR A 112 -5.74 10.24 -10.90
CA THR A 112 -4.62 11.10 -11.27
C THR A 112 -4.76 12.41 -10.49
N ALA A 113 -3.71 12.83 -9.80
CA ALA A 113 -3.65 14.09 -9.05
C ALA A 113 -2.20 14.54 -8.89
N PRO A 114 -1.95 15.84 -8.64
CA PRO A 114 -0.59 16.35 -8.41
C PRO A 114 0.07 15.74 -7.19
N GLU A 115 -0.71 15.48 -6.16
CA GLU A 115 -0.26 14.85 -4.92
C GLU A 115 -1.41 14.14 -4.19
N ILE A 116 -1.08 13.16 -3.38
CA ILE A 116 -1.90 12.68 -2.27
C ILE A 116 -1.04 12.83 -1.01
N ALA A 117 -1.48 13.71 -0.11
CA ALA A 117 -0.76 14.04 1.12
C ALA A 117 -1.28 13.26 2.33
N SER A 118 -2.53 12.77 2.31
CA SER A 118 -3.03 11.95 3.40
C SER A 118 -4.02 10.87 2.96
N ILE A 119 -4.00 9.76 3.69
CA ILE A 119 -4.95 8.66 3.55
C ILE A 119 -5.41 8.24 4.95
N ASN A 120 -6.73 8.24 5.16
CA ASN A 120 -7.36 7.62 6.33
C ASN A 120 -8.16 6.40 5.85
N ASN A 121 -7.89 5.23 6.43
CA ASN A 121 -8.56 3.99 6.05
C ASN A 121 -9.22 3.30 7.25
N THR A 122 -10.53 3.23 7.23
CA THR A 122 -11.33 2.44 8.17
C THR A 122 -11.98 1.21 7.52
N GLY A 123 -11.95 1.13 6.18
CA GLY A 123 -12.45 0.04 5.37
C GLY A 123 -11.38 -0.96 4.95
N VAL A 124 -11.51 -1.48 3.75
CA VAL A 124 -10.52 -2.32 3.07
C VAL A 124 -9.99 -1.57 1.86
N MET A 125 -8.70 -1.30 1.83
CA MET A 125 -8.10 -0.55 0.73
C MET A 125 -6.83 -1.21 0.24
N LYS A 126 -6.70 -1.32 -1.07
CA LYS A 126 -5.44 -1.58 -1.74
C LYS A 126 -5.00 -0.31 -2.48
N LEU A 127 -3.80 0.16 -2.22
CA LEU A 127 -3.20 1.27 -2.96
C LEU A 127 -2.02 0.77 -3.78
N GLU A 128 -2.08 1.02 -5.06
CA GLU A 128 -1.01 0.78 -6.02
C GLU A 128 -0.55 2.11 -6.61
N ALA A 129 0.74 2.41 -6.50
CA ALA A 129 1.33 3.61 -7.08
C ALA A 129 2.72 3.32 -7.66
N ALA A 130 2.98 3.76 -8.87
CA ALA A 130 4.33 3.72 -9.45
C ALA A 130 5.24 4.77 -8.80
N ALA A 131 4.70 5.96 -8.56
CA ALA A 131 5.37 7.07 -7.89
C ALA A 131 4.37 7.86 -7.04
N MET A 132 4.85 8.41 -5.93
CA MET A 132 4.08 9.34 -5.07
C MET A 132 5.02 10.42 -4.55
N LYS A 133 4.61 11.68 -4.66
CA LYS A 133 5.39 12.81 -4.14
C LYS A 133 4.48 13.79 -3.41
N SER A 134 4.94 14.27 -2.28
CA SER A 134 4.39 15.43 -1.56
C SER A 134 5.43 15.95 -0.59
N SER A 135 5.20 17.11 0.05
CA SER A 135 6.05 17.54 1.16
C SER A 135 5.91 16.57 2.33
N ASP A 136 4.68 16.40 2.79
CA ASP A 136 4.38 15.49 3.89
C ASP A 136 3.30 14.49 3.47
N PHE A 137 3.49 13.23 3.85
CA PHE A 137 2.51 12.18 3.63
C PHE A 137 2.14 11.52 4.95
N SER A 138 0.84 11.35 5.18
CA SER A 138 0.30 10.66 6.37
C SER A 138 -0.65 9.55 5.97
N LEU A 139 -0.40 8.33 6.48
CA LEU A 139 -1.30 7.20 6.36
C LEU A 139 -1.77 6.76 7.76
N GLU A 140 -3.06 6.85 8.00
CA GLU A 140 -3.71 6.31 9.18
C GLU A 140 -4.57 5.10 8.78
N ASN A 141 -4.27 3.91 9.35
CA ASN A 141 -5.00 2.69 9.04
C ASN A 141 -5.63 2.07 10.29
N ARG A 142 -6.95 1.99 10.31
CA ARG A 142 -7.76 1.27 11.30
C ARG A 142 -8.48 0.07 10.73
N GLY A 143 -8.49 -0.08 9.39
CA GLY A 143 -9.09 -1.18 8.65
C GLY A 143 -8.07 -2.19 8.16
N VAL A 144 -8.25 -2.67 6.94
CA VAL A 144 -7.30 -3.52 6.22
C VAL A 144 -6.70 -2.70 5.07
N PHE A 145 -5.38 -2.61 5.03
CA PHE A 145 -4.68 -1.83 4.02
C PHE A 145 -3.57 -2.65 3.36
N THR A 146 -3.49 -2.57 2.05
CA THR A 146 -2.35 -3.08 1.29
C THR A 146 -1.72 -1.92 0.52
N LEU A 147 -0.45 -1.64 0.79
CA LEU A 147 0.31 -0.58 0.15
C LEU A 147 1.41 -1.18 -0.73
N THR A 148 1.30 -0.95 -2.03
CA THR A 148 2.36 -1.27 -2.99
C THR A 148 2.74 0.01 -3.72
N ALA A 149 3.88 0.60 -3.33
CA ALA A 149 4.32 1.84 -3.93
C ALA A 149 5.84 1.87 -4.09
N LYS A 150 6.25 2.27 -5.30
CA LYS A 150 7.66 2.48 -5.67
C LYS A 150 7.88 3.98 -5.89
N ASP A 151 9.12 4.40 -5.80
CA ASP A 151 9.50 5.81 -6.00
C ASP A 151 8.65 6.80 -5.19
N MET A 152 8.53 6.55 -3.89
CA MET A 152 7.88 7.46 -2.95
C MET A 152 8.89 8.51 -2.48
N ALA A 153 8.60 9.81 -2.69
CA ALA A 153 9.50 10.90 -2.36
C ALA A 153 8.79 11.99 -1.52
N PHE A 154 9.24 12.17 -0.29
CA PHE A 154 8.64 13.09 0.67
C PHE A 154 9.70 13.86 1.46
N THR A 155 9.33 14.96 2.12
CA THR A 155 10.11 15.51 3.24
C THR A 155 9.78 14.73 4.52
N GLY A 156 8.50 14.53 4.81
CA GLY A 156 8.01 13.74 5.93
C GLY A 156 7.11 12.59 5.47
N PHE A 157 7.31 11.39 6.02
CA PHE A 157 6.44 10.24 5.85
C PHE A 157 6.02 9.71 7.22
N ASN A 158 4.71 9.72 7.48
CA ASN A 158 4.13 9.19 8.71
C ASN A 158 3.13 8.08 8.41
N LEU A 159 3.28 6.94 9.10
CA LEU A 159 2.37 5.81 9.02
C LEU A 159 1.96 5.37 10.43
N ASP A 160 0.67 5.42 10.73
CA ASP A 160 0.07 4.89 11.95
C ASP A 160 -0.90 3.75 11.61
N ASN A 161 -0.57 2.53 12.07
CA ASN A 161 -1.37 1.35 11.84
C ASN A 161 -1.97 0.81 13.13
N ALA A 162 -3.28 0.87 13.27
CA ALA A 162 -4.06 0.21 14.31
C ALA A 162 -4.88 -0.98 13.78
N GLY A 163 -4.91 -1.18 12.46
CA GLY A 163 -5.59 -2.28 11.77
C GLY A 163 -4.65 -3.37 11.29
N VAL A 164 -4.90 -3.87 10.09
CA VAL A 164 -4.03 -4.82 9.37
C VAL A 164 -3.40 -4.12 8.18
N LEU A 165 -2.09 -4.10 8.12
CA LEU A 165 -1.32 -3.49 7.04
C LEU A 165 -0.37 -4.50 6.41
N ASN A 166 -0.44 -4.60 5.07
CA ASN A 166 0.59 -5.25 4.27
C ASN A 166 1.28 -4.18 3.41
N SER A 167 2.62 -4.14 3.40
CA SER A 167 3.35 -3.11 2.65
C SER A 167 4.52 -3.66 1.86
N GLU A 168 4.69 -3.13 0.65
CA GLU A 168 5.88 -3.25 -0.17
C GLU A 168 6.20 -1.86 -0.70
N THR A 169 7.25 -1.21 -0.15
CA THR A 169 7.50 0.22 -0.39
C THR A 169 8.97 0.55 -0.61
N GLU A 170 9.21 1.54 -1.49
CA GLU A 170 10.49 2.24 -1.59
C GLU A 170 10.25 3.71 -1.25
N ILE A 171 10.82 4.17 -0.13
CA ILE A 171 10.59 5.50 0.43
C ILE A 171 11.89 6.29 0.44
N LYS A 172 11.83 7.49 -0.11
CA LYS A 172 12.88 8.50 0.01
C LYS A 172 12.31 9.70 0.77
N ALA A 173 12.80 9.95 1.97
CA ALA A 173 12.32 11.06 2.80
C ALA A 173 13.36 11.53 3.80
N ASP A 174 13.26 12.80 4.23
CA ASP A 174 14.13 13.34 5.29
C ASP A 174 13.78 12.77 6.65
N LYS A 175 12.50 12.47 6.88
CA LYS A 175 12.00 11.86 8.10
C LYS A 175 10.94 10.81 7.80
N VAL A 176 11.12 9.60 8.36
CA VAL A 176 10.16 8.50 8.26
C VAL A 176 9.75 8.04 9.66
N GLU A 177 8.46 8.03 9.93
CA GLU A 177 7.87 7.52 11.17
C GLU A 177 6.90 6.40 10.86
N LEU A 178 7.15 5.21 11.41
CA LEU A 178 6.30 4.03 11.27
C LEU A 178 5.85 3.57 12.65
N THR A 179 4.56 3.63 12.93
CA THR A 179 3.97 3.17 14.18
C THR A 179 2.99 2.04 13.91
N ASN A 180 3.20 0.91 14.57
CA ASN A 180 2.32 -0.24 14.49
C ASN A 180 1.74 -0.60 15.85
N ASN A 181 0.43 -0.41 16.00
CA ASN A 181 -0.37 -0.83 17.15
C ASN A 181 -1.28 -2.03 16.81
N GLY A 182 -1.40 -2.38 15.52
CA GLY A 182 -2.18 -3.49 14.98
C GLY A 182 -1.32 -4.65 14.50
N VAL A 183 -1.60 -5.12 13.29
CA VAL A 183 -0.81 -6.15 12.59
C VAL A 183 -0.16 -5.51 11.37
N MET A 184 1.16 -5.57 11.28
CA MET A 184 1.90 -5.05 10.13
C MET A 184 2.86 -6.09 9.59
N LYS A 185 2.80 -6.31 8.29
CA LYS A 185 3.69 -7.21 7.57
C LYS A 185 4.19 -6.54 6.29
N GLY A 186 5.46 -6.75 5.95
CA GLY A 186 5.96 -6.33 4.66
C GLY A 186 7.41 -5.94 4.65
N SER A 187 7.79 -5.34 3.54
CA SER A 187 9.14 -4.83 3.30
C SER A 187 9.12 -3.33 2.98
N SER A 188 10.12 -2.62 3.48
CA SER A 188 10.32 -1.20 3.19
C SER A 188 11.79 -0.91 2.92
N ASN A 189 12.09 -0.30 1.79
CA ASN A 189 13.39 0.24 1.47
C ASN A 189 13.36 1.76 1.69
N VAL A 190 14.02 2.21 2.74
CA VAL A 190 14.00 3.61 3.18
C VAL A 190 15.36 4.25 2.92
N LYS A 191 15.37 5.38 2.21
CA LYS A 191 16.56 6.16 1.91
C LYS A 191 16.36 7.63 2.29
N GLY A 192 17.32 8.23 2.96
CA GLY A 192 17.29 9.68 3.23
C GLY A 192 17.80 10.06 4.61
N GLY A 193 16.97 10.71 5.40
CA GLY A 193 17.32 11.21 6.72
C GLY A 193 17.15 10.18 7.84
N ASP A 194 16.14 10.39 8.67
CA ASP A 194 15.94 9.62 9.90
C ASP A 194 14.77 8.64 9.78
N LEU A 195 14.91 7.46 10.38
CA LEU A 195 13.85 6.46 10.46
C LEU A 195 13.52 6.15 11.93
N THR A 196 12.26 6.35 12.31
CA THR A 196 11.71 5.88 13.58
C THR A 196 10.70 4.77 13.32
N LEU A 197 10.91 3.60 13.89
CA LEU A 197 9.99 2.45 13.83
C LEU A 197 9.58 2.05 15.25
N SER A 198 8.27 2.10 15.53
CA SER A 198 7.68 1.67 16.79
C SER A 198 6.69 0.53 16.56
N ASN A 199 6.98 -0.67 17.05
CA ASN A 199 6.08 -1.81 16.98
C ASN A 199 5.54 -2.16 18.37
N ASN A 200 4.27 -1.84 18.62
CA ASN A 200 3.54 -2.20 19.84
C ASN A 200 2.55 -3.35 19.62
N GLY A 201 2.24 -3.67 18.36
CA GLY A 201 1.36 -4.75 17.95
C GLY A 201 2.12 -5.99 17.47
N VAL A 202 1.64 -6.61 16.40
CA VAL A 202 2.31 -7.73 15.73
C VAL A 202 3.03 -7.20 14.49
N GLY A 203 4.36 -7.30 14.45
CA GLY A 203 5.18 -6.82 13.35
C GLY A 203 6.03 -7.92 12.74
N ASN A 204 5.87 -8.16 11.43
CA ASN A 204 6.80 -9.01 10.65
C ASN A 204 7.34 -8.17 9.50
N LEU A 205 8.50 -7.53 9.75
CA LEU A 205 9.01 -6.45 8.90
C LEU A 205 10.44 -6.73 8.45
N ASP A 206 10.67 -6.51 7.16
CA ASP A 206 11.99 -6.46 6.54
C ASP A 206 12.29 -5.02 6.12
N ILE A 207 13.26 -4.39 6.77
CA ILE A 207 13.62 -3.00 6.55
C ILE A 207 15.02 -2.92 5.96
N THR A 208 15.17 -2.24 4.85
CA THR A 208 16.47 -1.77 4.36
C THR A 208 16.52 -0.27 4.61
N PHE A 209 17.50 0.20 5.38
CA PHE A 209 17.64 1.61 5.71
C PHE A 209 19.01 2.15 5.34
N LYS A 210 19.02 3.22 4.55
CA LYS A 210 20.23 3.98 4.24
C LYS A 210 20.01 5.46 4.54
N GLY A 211 20.66 5.94 5.60
CA GLY A 211 20.40 7.32 6.08
C GLY A 211 21.27 7.79 7.22
N ASN A 212 20.69 8.65 8.07
CA ASN A 212 21.39 9.17 9.24
C ASN A 212 21.13 8.30 10.47
N ASP A 213 19.98 8.46 11.10
CA ASP A 213 19.70 7.85 12.39
C ASP A 213 18.51 6.90 12.30
N MET A 214 18.68 5.69 12.80
CA MET A 214 17.58 4.73 12.95
C MET A 214 17.25 4.52 14.40
N LYS A 215 15.97 4.73 14.76
CA LYS A 215 15.42 4.38 16.06
C LYS A 215 14.37 3.27 15.90
N LEU A 216 14.61 2.13 16.55
CA LEU A 216 13.73 0.99 16.51
C LEU A 216 13.28 0.62 17.92
N THR A 217 11.98 0.59 18.16
CA THR A 217 11.39 0.17 19.43
C THR A 217 10.39 -0.97 19.19
N CYS A 218 10.52 -2.08 19.92
CA CYS A 218 9.55 -3.16 19.92
C CYS A 218 9.04 -3.43 21.33
N GLY A 219 7.77 -3.11 21.56
CA GLY A 219 7.01 -3.50 22.75
C GLY A 219 6.04 -4.64 22.48
N GLY A 220 5.78 -4.95 21.22
CA GLY A 220 4.86 -5.97 20.74
C GLY A 220 5.52 -7.31 20.44
N THR A 221 4.99 -8.02 19.46
CA THR A 221 5.43 -9.37 19.05
C THR A 221 5.87 -9.40 17.59
N GLY A 222 6.55 -10.46 17.18
CA GLY A 222 6.90 -10.75 15.80
C GLY A 222 8.39 -10.76 15.51
N SER A 223 8.75 -10.39 14.29
CA SER A 223 10.12 -10.37 13.79
C SER A 223 10.41 -9.10 13.01
N ILE A 224 11.50 -8.42 13.34
CA ILE A 224 11.95 -7.24 12.60
C ILE A 224 13.38 -7.48 12.15
N ASN A 225 13.59 -7.53 10.85
CA ASN A 225 14.91 -7.64 10.23
C ASN A 225 15.29 -6.29 9.63
N ALA A 226 16.38 -5.70 10.05
CA ALA A 226 16.89 -4.44 9.55
C ALA A 226 18.27 -4.62 8.92
N ASP A 227 18.41 -4.22 7.66
CA ASP A 227 19.68 -4.10 6.96
C ASP A 227 20.02 -2.61 6.83
N VAL A 228 21.09 -2.16 7.49
CA VAL A 228 21.34 -0.72 7.68
C VAL A 228 22.69 -0.29 7.11
N ASP A 229 22.72 0.93 6.54
CA ASP A 229 23.92 1.68 6.19
C ASP A 229 23.70 3.13 6.67
N CYS A 230 24.06 3.44 7.92
CA CYS A 230 23.67 4.68 8.56
C CYS A 230 24.70 5.18 9.59
N LYS A 231 24.48 6.39 10.12
CA LYS A 231 25.36 6.97 11.15
C LYS A 231 25.10 6.34 12.51
N SER A 232 23.83 6.21 12.91
CA SER A 232 23.53 5.63 14.21
C SER A 232 22.31 4.70 14.19
N VAL A 233 22.33 3.70 15.08
CA VAL A 233 21.20 2.81 15.39
C VAL A 233 20.94 2.81 16.88
N GLU A 234 19.74 3.20 17.28
CA GLU A 234 19.21 2.96 18.62
C GLU A 234 18.11 1.92 18.53
N ALA A 235 18.28 0.77 19.20
CA ALA A 235 17.28 -0.29 19.20
C ALA A 235 16.91 -0.70 20.63
N SER A 236 15.61 -0.76 20.92
CA SER A 236 15.05 -1.16 22.20
C SER A 236 13.99 -2.24 22.02
N ASN A 237 14.11 -3.33 22.78
CA ASN A 237 13.16 -4.42 22.76
C ASN A 237 12.66 -4.75 24.17
N ASN A 238 11.38 -4.46 24.43
CA ASN A 238 10.68 -4.70 25.68
C ASN A 238 9.59 -5.78 25.57
N GLY A 239 9.34 -6.30 24.34
CA GLY A 239 8.33 -7.31 24.03
C GLY A 239 8.92 -8.63 23.55
N PRO A 240 8.12 -9.68 23.36
CA PRO A 240 8.54 -10.98 22.80
C PRO A 240 8.76 -10.87 21.27
N CYS A 241 9.60 -9.96 20.85
CA CYS A 241 9.95 -9.68 19.46
C CYS A 241 11.38 -10.15 19.18
N GLY A 242 11.60 -10.79 18.03
CA GLY A 242 12.94 -11.03 17.49
C GLY A 242 13.38 -9.85 16.64
N ILE A 243 14.48 -9.20 17.00
CA ILE A 243 15.06 -8.13 16.20
C ILE A 243 16.42 -8.57 15.71
N THR A 244 16.65 -8.50 14.40
CA THR A 244 17.96 -8.74 13.79
C THR A 244 18.40 -7.48 13.05
N ILE A 245 19.56 -6.94 13.39
CA ILE A 245 20.13 -5.78 12.72
C ILE A 245 21.49 -6.17 12.14
N LYS A 246 21.67 -5.96 10.88
CA LYS A 246 22.91 -6.22 10.14
C LYS A 246 23.29 -5.02 9.29
N GLY A 247 24.49 -5.04 8.71
CA GLY A 247 25.00 -3.98 7.86
C GLY A 247 26.02 -3.11 8.59
N ARG A 248 25.94 -1.78 8.45
CA ARG A 248 26.90 -0.85 9.02
C ARG A 248 26.23 0.32 9.75
N ALA A 249 26.71 0.61 10.97
CA ALA A 249 26.39 1.83 11.71
C ALA A 249 27.62 2.31 12.47
N ASP A 250 27.95 3.62 12.35
CA ASP A 250 29.13 4.18 13.03
C ASP A 250 28.96 4.16 14.56
N VAL A 251 27.73 4.34 15.04
CA VAL A 251 27.36 4.28 16.46
C VAL A 251 26.13 3.40 16.63
N HIS A 252 26.10 2.56 17.65
CA HIS A 252 24.91 1.81 18.00
C HIS A 252 24.67 1.76 19.50
N LYS A 253 23.40 1.84 19.91
CA LYS A 253 22.93 1.74 21.28
C LYS A 253 21.81 0.69 21.34
N ILE A 254 22.10 -0.44 21.96
CA ILE A 254 21.20 -1.60 21.98
C ILE A 254 20.72 -1.85 23.41
N GLN A 255 19.39 -1.88 23.59
CA GLN A 255 18.75 -2.16 24.85
C GLN A 255 17.72 -3.29 24.69
N SER A 256 17.89 -4.40 25.35
CA SER A 256 16.92 -5.47 25.33
C SER A 256 16.62 -5.99 26.73
N ASN A 257 15.36 -6.35 26.96
CA ASN A 257 14.98 -7.12 28.13
C ASN A 257 15.36 -8.58 27.88
N LYS A 258 16.39 -9.06 28.59
CA LYS A 258 16.96 -10.40 28.43
C LYS A 258 15.97 -11.55 28.61
N TRP A 259 14.83 -11.30 29.24
CA TRP A 259 13.84 -12.33 29.61
C TRP A 259 12.69 -12.45 28.59
N VAL A 260 12.49 -11.48 27.71
CA VAL A 260 11.29 -11.38 26.90
C VAL A 260 11.59 -11.37 25.39
N GLY A 261 12.63 -10.69 24.96
CA GLY A 261 12.96 -10.58 23.54
C GLY A 261 14.46 -10.43 23.29
N LYS A 262 14.89 -10.76 22.07
CA LYS A 262 16.29 -10.73 21.67
C LYS A 262 16.53 -9.67 20.58
N ILE A 263 17.65 -8.95 20.69
CA ILE A 263 18.22 -8.17 19.60
C ILE A 263 19.53 -8.82 19.20
N ASP A 264 19.63 -9.24 17.95
CA ASP A 264 20.82 -9.80 17.34
C ASP A 264 21.49 -8.74 16.47
N VAL A 265 22.71 -8.37 16.82
CA VAL A 265 23.55 -7.41 16.11
C VAL A 265 24.90 -8.04 15.72
N SER A 266 24.98 -9.37 15.69
CA SER A 266 26.22 -10.09 15.40
C SER A 266 26.84 -9.75 14.04
N ASN A 267 26.00 -9.30 13.09
CA ASN A 267 26.40 -8.90 11.74
C ASN A 267 26.33 -7.37 11.51
N LEU A 268 26.32 -6.58 12.59
CA LEU A 268 26.38 -5.12 12.51
C LEU A 268 27.84 -4.66 12.70
N GLY A 269 28.43 -4.15 11.63
CA GLY A 269 29.77 -3.57 11.62
C GLY A 269 29.75 -2.05 11.86
N LYS A 270 30.96 -1.49 12.00
CA LYS A 270 31.21 -0.05 12.00
C LYS A 270 31.57 0.44 10.60
#